data_5922a7da3b71cdb952e158bdd79c3e96
#
_entry.id   5922a7da3b71cdb952e158bdd79c3e96
#
_cell.length_a   1.000
_cell.length_b   1.000
_cell.length_c   1.000
_cell.angle_alpha   90.00
_cell.angle_beta   90.00
_cell.angle_gamma   90.00
#
_symmetry.space_group_name_H-M   'P 1'
#
loop_
_entity.id
_entity.type
_entity.pdbx_description
1 polymer ?
#
loop_
_entity_poly.entity_id
_entity_poly.type
_entity_poly.pdbx_seq_one_letter_code
_entity_poly.pdbx_strand_id
1 'polypeptide(L)'
;MRDRILAAAEKRVRAVGFAETSFRDIATDVGVKSASIHYHFPTKADLGVALVVAYTERFAEALAAIDRSDLAAAFDVYVTLYDKALVMDEAICLCAIMGAEAIGLPRDINEKTKAFFRINVEWLSGLFLAHGREGHLALAQLAVASLEGAIIVASASQDRSILTGVTQELRRLVLSRTNPHKPGAF
;
A
#
# COMPACT_ATOMS: atom_id res chain seq x y z
N MET A 1 0.41 0.61 -25.19
CA MET A 1 -0.58 1.70 -24.97
C MET A 1 -1.29 1.51 -23.63
N ARG A 2 -1.84 0.33 -23.36
CA ARG A 2 -2.54 0.03 -22.10
C ARG A 2 -1.70 0.40 -20.87
N ASP A 3 -0.42 0.04 -20.82
CA ASP A 3 0.46 0.30 -19.68
C ASP A 3 0.76 1.80 -19.49
N ARG A 4 0.86 2.57 -20.60
CA ARG A 4 0.97 4.03 -20.53
C ARG A 4 -0.27 4.67 -19.92
N ILE A 5 -1.46 4.16 -20.25
CA ILE A 5 -2.72 4.62 -19.67
C ILE A 5 -2.77 4.30 -18.18
N LEU A 6 -2.39 3.07 -17.78
CA LEU A 6 -2.33 2.67 -16.37
C LEU A 6 -1.35 3.52 -15.58
N ALA A 7 -0.15 3.78 -16.09
CA ALA A 7 0.83 4.62 -15.41
C ALA A 7 0.35 6.08 -15.22
N ALA A 8 -0.26 6.67 -16.25
CA ALA A 8 -0.83 8.02 -16.16
C ALA A 8 -2.02 8.07 -15.18
N ALA A 9 -2.90 7.06 -15.24
CA ALA A 9 -4.05 6.96 -14.36
C ALA A 9 -3.61 6.76 -12.89
N GLU A 10 -2.61 5.90 -12.63
CA GLU A 10 -2.06 5.71 -11.29
C GLU A 10 -1.52 7.02 -10.72
N LYS A 11 -0.67 7.71 -11.48
CA LYS A 11 -0.12 9.00 -11.08
C LYS A 11 -1.22 10.00 -10.72
N ARG A 12 -2.27 10.08 -11.54
CA ARG A 12 -3.38 11.01 -11.33
C ARG A 12 -4.21 10.62 -10.11
N VAL A 13 -4.58 9.34 -9.98
CA VAL A 13 -5.35 8.85 -8.82
C VAL A 13 -4.60 9.11 -7.52
N ARG A 14 -3.28 8.90 -7.51
CA ARG A 14 -2.45 9.17 -6.33
C ARG A 14 -2.34 10.66 -6.00
N ALA A 15 -2.55 11.54 -6.97
CA ALA A 15 -2.50 12.99 -6.77
C ALA A 15 -3.84 13.61 -6.35
N VAL A 16 -4.95 13.17 -6.94
CA VAL A 16 -6.26 13.84 -6.77
C VAL A 16 -7.40 12.91 -6.32
N GLY A 17 -7.14 11.61 -6.17
CA GLY A 17 -8.16 10.62 -5.86
C GLY A 17 -8.78 9.95 -7.10
N PHE A 18 -9.41 8.79 -6.88
CA PHE A 18 -10.07 8.05 -7.97
C PHE A 18 -11.36 8.74 -8.39
N ALA A 19 -12.14 9.26 -7.44
CA ALA A 19 -13.41 9.94 -7.72
C ALA A 19 -13.21 11.12 -8.71
N GLU A 20 -12.18 11.94 -8.49
CA GLU A 20 -11.86 13.13 -9.29
C GLU A 20 -11.14 12.83 -10.61
N THR A 21 -10.68 11.59 -10.83
CA THR A 21 -9.99 11.20 -12.06
C THR A 21 -10.97 10.85 -13.16
N SER A 22 -10.83 11.45 -14.35
CA SER A 22 -11.67 11.16 -15.53
C SER A 22 -10.85 10.58 -16.69
N PHE A 23 -11.53 9.89 -17.61
CA PHE A 23 -10.91 9.40 -18.84
C PHE A 23 -10.39 10.54 -19.74
N ARG A 24 -11.03 11.70 -19.69
CA ARG A 24 -10.59 12.88 -20.45
C ARG A 24 -9.24 13.37 -19.92
N ASP A 25 -9.08 13.42 -18.62
CA ASP A 25 -7.84 13.86 -18.00
C ASP A 25 -6.69 12.91 -18.32
N ILE A 26 -6.93 11.59 -18.16
CA ILE A 26 -5.95 10.55 -18.51
C ILE A 26 -5.58 10.62 -20.00
N ALA A 27 -6.56 10.83 -20.89
CA ALA A 27 -6.32 10.98 -22.32
C ALA A 27 -5.40 12.16 -22.61
N THR A 28 -5.60 13.28 -21.90
CA THR A 28 -4.75 14.46 -22.00
C THR A 28 -3.32 14.17 -21.53
N ASP A 29 -3.16 13.51 -20.39
CA ASP A 29 -1.87 13.15 -19.83
C ASP A 29 -1.06 12.18 -20.73
N VAL A 30 -1.76 11.27 -21.40
CA VAL A 30 -1.12 10.29 -22.32
C VAL A 30 -0.92 10.86 -23.73
N GLY A 31 -1.59 11.97 -24.07
CA GLY A 31 -1.56 12.56 -25.42
C GLY A 31 -2.35 11.75 -26.45
N VAL A 32 -3.53 11.23 -26.06
CA VAL A 32 -4.41 10.45 -26.94
C VAL A 32 -5.86 10.96 -26.89
N LYS A 33 -6.73 10.45 -27.75
CA LYS A 33 -8.17 10.73 -27.68
C LYS A 33 -8.82 9.89 -26.58
N SER A 34 -9.87 10.38 -25.92
CA SER A 34 -10.64 9.63 -24.90
C SER A 34 -11.16 8.28 -25.43
N ALA A 35 -11.50 8.19 -26.72
CA ALA A 35 -11.90 6.95 -27.36
C ALA A 35 -10.82 5.83 -27.25
N SER A 36 -9.54 6.20 -27.20
CA SER A 36 -8.45 5.24 -27.00
C SER A 36 -8.44 4.68 -25.58
N ILE A 37 -8.84 5.49 -24.59
CA ILE A 37 -8.97 5.02 -23.22
C ILE A 37 -10.14 4.02 -23.13
N HIS A 38 -11.31 4.39 -23.69
CA HIS A 38 -12.49 3.51 -23.71
C HIS A 38 -12.26 2.19 -24.44
N TYR A 39 -11.41 2.17 -25.46
CA TYR A 39 -11.02 0.93 -26.13
C TYR A 39 -10.30 -0.06 -25.20
N HIS A 40 -9.45 0.43 -24.30
CA HIS A 40 -8.71 -0.40 -23.37
C HIS A 40 -9.46 -0.66 -22.05
N PHE A 41 -10.29 0.28 -21.63
CA PHE A 41 -11.07 0.24 -20.38
C PHE A 41 -12.48 0.75 -20.67
N PRO A 42 -13.45 -0.16 -20.94
CA PRO A 42 -14.81 0.23 -21.29
C PRO A 42 -15.47 1.16 -20.26
N THR A 43 -15.20 0.93 -18.99
CA THR A 43 -15.72 1.72 -17.87
C THR A 43 -14.61 2.23 -16.94
N LYS A 44 -14.91 3.25 -16.14
CA LYS A 44 -14.01 3.74 -15.09
C LYS A 44 -13.76 2.65 -14.03
N ALA A 45 -14.73 1.78 -13.79
CA ALA A 45 -14.58 0.64 -12.89
C ALA A 45 -13.54 -0.37 -13.43
N ASP A 46 -13.56 -0.69 -14.73
CA ASP A 46 -12.56 -1.57 -15.35
C ASP A 46 -11.15 -1.01 -15.21
N LEU A 47 -11.01 0.31 -15.40
CA LEU A 47 -9.73 0.99 -15.17
C LEU A 47 -9.30 0.89 -13.69
N GLY A 48 -10.21 1.14 -12.75
CA GLY A 48 -9.93 1.06 -11.31
C GLY A 48 -9.48 -0.34 -10.89
N VAL A 49 -10.17 -1.38 -11.33
CA VAL A 49 -9.79 -2.79 -11.11
C VAL A 49 -8.39 -3.05 -11.66
N ALA A 50 -8.14 -2.66 -12.90
CA ALA A 50 -6.84 -2.88 -13.55
C ALA A 50 -5.70 -2.14 -12.85
N LEU A 51 -5.94 -0.93 -12.33
CA LEU A 51 -4.98 -0.15 -11.56
C LEU A 51 -4.59 -0.88 -10.27
N VAL A 52 -5.59 -1.30 -9.48
CA VAL A 52 -5.32 -1.99 -8.20
C VAL A 52 -4.64 -3.33 -8.44
N VAL A 53 -5.02 -4.07 -9.48
CA VAL A 53 -4.37 -5.35 -9.84
C VAL A 53 -2.90 -5.12 -10.19
N ALA A 54 -2.61 -4.21 -11.13
CA ALA A 54 -1.23 -3.94 -11.56
C ALA A 54 -0.35 -3.42 -10.40
N TYR A 55 -0.91 -2.58 -9.54
CA TYR A 55 -0.22 -2.09 -8.34
C TYR A 55 0.09 -3.23 -7.36
N THR A 56 -0.89 -4.11 -7.12
CA THR A 56 -0.74 -5.27 -6.23
C THR A 56 0.30 -6.26 -6.75
N GLU A 57 0.33 -6.53 -8.05
CA GLU A 57 1.31 -7.42 -8.69
C GLU A 57 2.73 -6.90 -8.49
N ARG A 58 2.99 -5.61 -8.77
CA ARG A 58 4.32 -5.01 -8.54
C ARG A 58 4.73 -5.04 -7.06
N PHE A 59 3.78 -4.79 -6.17
CA PHE A 59 4.05 -4.84 -4.74
C PHE A 59 4.34 -6.28 -4.27
N ALA A 60 3.59 -7.25 -4.74
CA ALA A 60 3.81 -8.67 -4.44
C ALA A 60 5.16 -9.17 -4.98
N GLU A 61 5.58 -8.74 -6.18
CA GLU A 61 6.92 -9.02 -6.72
C GLU A 61 8.02 -8.43 -5.82
N ALA A 62 7.84 -7.19 -5.36
CA ALA A 62 8.78 -6.57 -4.43
C ALA A 62 8.88 -7.32 -3.09
N LEU A 63 7.73 -7.77 -2.55
CA LEU A 63 7.70 -8.60 -1.34
C LEU A 63 8.38 -9.95 -1.54
N ALA A 64 8.19 -10.59 -2.69
CA ALA A 64 8.80 -11.89 -3.01
C ALA A 64 10.33 -11.82 -3.13
N ALA A 65 10.88 -10.65 -3.46
CA ALA A 65 12.32 -10.41 -3.57
C ALA A 65 13.02 -10.17 -2.22
N ILE A 66 12.26 -10.00 -1.12
CA ILE A 66 12.84 -9.75 0.20
C ILE A 66 13.37 -11.05 0.80
N ASP A 67 14.67 -11.07 1.16
CA ASP A 67 15.22 -12.15 1.98
C ASP A 67 14.60 -12.14 3.39
N ARG A 68 14.04 -13.27 3.78
CA ARG A 68 13.32 -13.44 5.04
C ARG A 68 14.14 -14.13 6.13
N SER A 69 15.43 -14.34 5.90
CA SER A 69 16.32 -15.05 6.83
C SER A 69 16.61 -14.25 8.12
N ASP A 70 16.61 -12.92 8.05
CA ASP A 70 16.77 -12.02 9.18
C ASP A 70 15.56 -11.11 9.33
N LEU A 71 14.94 -11.11 10.51
CA LEU A 71 13.73 -10.36 10.80
C LEU A 71 13.92 -8.85 10.65
N ALA A 72 15.04 -8.32 11.19
CA ALA A 72 15.28 -6.89 11.19
C ALA A 72 15.52 -6.40 9.77
N ALA A 73 16.40 -7.07 9.03
CA ALA A 73 16.71 -6.73 7.64
C ALA A 73 15.47 -6.84 6.75
N ALA A 74 14.69 -7.92 6.86
CA ALA A 74 13.47 -8.10 6.09
C ALA A 74 12.42 -7.02 6.38
N PHE A 75 12.24 -6.67 7.64
CA PHE A 75 11.30 -5.60 8.03
C PHE A 75 11.78 -4.22 7.55
N ASP A 76 13.09 -3.93 7.67
CA ASP A 76 13.67 -2.68 7.19
C ASP A 76 13.49 -2.53 5.66
N VAL A 77 13.71 -3.61 4.87
CA VAL A 77 13.43 -3.60 3.42
C VAL A 77 11.94 -3.41 3.14
N TYR A 78 11.06 -4.11 3.87
CA TYR A 78 9.60 -3.94 3.72
C TYR A 78 9.18 -2.48 3.89
N VAL A 79 9.68 -1.81 4.92
CA VAL A 79 9.37 -0.39 5.19
C VAL A 79 9.85 0.52 4.05
N THR A 80 10.99 0.20 3.40
CA THR A 80 11.46 1.02 2.26
C THR A 80 10.49 1.05 1.08
N LEU A 81 9.55 0.09 0.98
CA LEU A 81 8.50 0.11 -0.05
C LEU A 81 7.54 1.28 0.16
N TYR A 82 7.27 1.65 1.42
CA TYR A 82 6.46 2.80 1.79
C TYR A 82 7.23 4.12 1.63
N ASP A 83 8.50 4.14 2.05
CA ASP A 83 9.37 5.31 1.86
C ASP A 83 9.50 5.69 0.38
N LYS A 84 9.70 4.72 -0.50
CA LYS A 84 9.78 4.96 -1.95
C LYS A 84 8.50 5.60 -2.47
N ALA A 85 7.34 5.14 -2.04
CA ALA A 85 6.06 5.70 -2.46
C ALA A 85 5.95 7.19 -2.07
N LEU A 86 6.35 7.56 -0.85
CA LEU A 86 6.28 8.93 -0.35
C LEU A 86 7.42 9.82 -0.86
N VAL A 87 8.65 9.28 -0.96
CA VAL A 87 9.86 10.07 -1.26
C VAL A 87 10.07 10.24 -2.76
N MET A 88 9.94 9.17 -3.55
CA MET A 88 10.24 9.21 -4.99
C MET A 88 9.06 9.71 -5.82
N ASP A 89 7.84 9.36 -5.41
CA ASP A 89 6.63 9.70 -6.17
C ASP A 89 5.89 10.90 -5.59
N GLU A 90 6.29 11.40 -4.41
CA GLU A 90 5.58 12.44 -3.64
C GLU A 90 4.08 12.14 -3.49
N ALA A 91 3.74 10.86 -3.38
CA ALA A 91 2.36 10.42 -3.48
C ALA A 91 2.01 9.36 -2.43
N ILE A 92 0.75 9.34 -2.02
CA ILE A 92 0.18 8.35 -1.10
C ILE A 92 0.09 6.98 -1.81
N CYS A 93 0.12 5.89 -1.04
CA CYS A 93 -0.17 4.54 -1.54
C CYS A 93 -1.51 4.52 -2.30
N LEU A 94 -1.52 3.95 -3.51
CA LEU A 94 -2.74 3.85 -4.33
C LEU A 94 -3.88 3.17 -3.56
N CYS A 95 -3.56 2.07 -2.88
CA CYS A 95 -4.58 1.30 -2.15
C CYS A 95 -5.06 2.00 -0.87
N ALA A 96 -4.25 2.89 -0.26
CA ALA A 96 -4.73 3.75 0.82
C ALA A 96 -5.80 4.73 0.34
N ILE A 97 -5.61 5.34 -0.83
CA ILE A 97 -6.60 6.22 -1.46
C ILE A 97 -7.87 5.45 -1.81
N MET A 98 -7.73 4.30 -2.50
CA MET A 98 -8.87 3.45 -2.84
C MET A 98 -9.62 2.97 -1.58
N GLY A 99 -8.91 2.67 -0.50
CA GLY A 99 -9.49 2.30 0.78
C GLY A 99 -10.25 3.45 1.46
N ALA A 100 -9.73 4.67 1.38
CA ALA A 100 -10.40 5.86 1.91
C ALA A 100 -11.69 6.19 1.14
N GLU A 101 -11.72 5.94 -0.17
CA GLU A 101 -12.88 6.14 -1.03
C GLU A 101 -13.84 4.93 -1.08
N ALA A 102 -13.58 3.85 -0.34
CA ALA A 102 -14.25 2.54 -0.49
C ALA A 102 -15.78 2.60 -0.46
N ILE A 103 -16.38 3.52 0.32
CA ILE A 103 -17.84 3.65 0.41
C ILE A 103 -18.46 4.02 -0.94
N GLY A 104 -17.77 4.83 -1.74
CA GLY A 104 -18.23 5.31 -3.06
C GLY A 104 -17.75 4.46 -4.24
N LEU A 105 -16.87 3.50 -4.01
CA LEU A 105 -16.28 2.70 -5.08
C LEU A 105 -17.12 1.48 -5.48
N PRO A 106 -17.10 1.07 -6.77
CA PRO A 106 -17.63 -0.21 -7.21
C PRO A 106 -17.07 -1.38 -6.40
N ARG A 107 -17.92 -2.38 -6.14
CA ARG A 107 -17.58 -3.57 -5.32
C ARG A 107 -16.30 -4.27 -5.81
N ASP A 108 -16.12 -4.39 -7.13
CA ASP A 108 -14.98 -5.11 -7.69
C ASP A 108 -13.64 -4.39 -7.40
N ILE A 109 -13.63 -3.06 -7.38
CA ILE A 109 -12.45 -2.28 -6.97
C ILE A 109 -12.16 -2.53 -5.49
N ASN A 110 -13.20 -2.50 -4.64
CA ASN A 110 -13.07 -2.73 -3.21
C ASN A 110 -12.53 -4.14 -2.90
N GLU A 111 -12.98 -5.17 -3.60
CA GLU A 111 -12.46 -6.53 -3.41
C GLU A 111 -10.98 -6.65 -3.82
N LYS A 112 -10.52 -5.94 -4.86
CA LYS A 112 -9.11 -5.89 -5.23
C LYS A 112 -8.27 -5.11 -4.22
N THR A 113 -8.77 -3.98 -3.74
CA THR A 113 -8.11 -3.18 -2.69
C THR A 113 -7.96 -3.98 -1.38
N LYS A 114 -8.99 -4.70 -1.00
CA LYS A 114 -8.97 -5.63 0.15
C LYS A 114 -7.95 -6.76 -0.02
N ALA A 115 -7.82 -7.29 -1.24
CA ALA A 115 -6.83 -8.31 -1.54
C ALA A 115 -5.39 -7.77 -1.39
N PHE A 116 -5.11 -6.52 -1.78
CA PHE A 116 -3.83 -5.87 -1.55
C PHE A 116 -3.47 -5.84 -0.05
N PHE A 117 -4.36 -5.33 0.81
CA PHE A 117 -4.09 -5.27 2.24
C PHE A 117 -3.93 -6.66 2.86
N ARG A 118 -4.71 -7.65 2.39
CA ARG A 118 -4.56 -9.03 2.84
C ARG A 118 -3.18 -9.59 2.52
N ILE A 119 -2.66 -9.40 1.31
CA ILE A 119 -1.31 -9.84 0.91
C ILE A 119 -0.25 -9.23 1.82
N ASN A 120 -0.35 -7.94 2.15
CA ASN A 120 0.57 -7.26 3.06
C ASN A 120 0.56 -7.89 4.46
N VAL A 121 -0.63 -8.04 5.03
CA VAL A 121 -0.81 -8.62 6.37
C VAL A 121 -0.33 -10.07 6.41
N GLU A 122 -0.68 -10.88 5.41
CA GLU A 122 -0.26 -12.29 5.33
C GLU A 122 1.26 -12.43 5.21
N TRP A 123 1.90 -11.58 4.40
CA TRP A 123 3.36 -11.60 4.23
C TRP A 123 4.08 -11.25 5.54
N LEU A 124 3.71 -10.16 6.20
CA LEU A 124 4.28 -9.76 7.49
C LEU A 124 3.98 -10.78 8.59
N SER A 125 2.75 -11.27 8.67
CA SER A 125 2.37 -12.28 9.65
C SER A 125 3.20 -13.55 9.49
N GLY A 126 3.43 -13.99 8.25
CA GLY A 126 4.30 -15.12 7.95
C GLY A 126 5.76 -14.87 8.30
N LEU A 127 6.29 -13.66 8.07
CA LEU A 127 7.62 -13.25 8.49
C LEU A 127 7.74 -13.31 10.02
N PHE A 128 6.80 -12.70 10.74
CA PHE A 128 6.80 -12.65 12.19
C PHE A 128 6.67 -14.03 12.82
N LEU A 129 5.78 -14.88 12.29
CA LEU A 129 5.61 -16.26 12.73
C LEU A 129 6.90 -17.07 12.57
N ALA A 130 7.57 -16.97 11.42
CA ALA A 130 8.82 -17.68 11.15
C ALA A 130 9.94 -17.32 12.12
N HIS A 131 9.89 -16.11 12.71
CA HIS A 131 10.84 -15.62 13.72
C HIS A 131 10.30 -15.70 15.16
N GLY A 132 9.29 -16.55 15.40
CA GLY A 132 8.76 -16.86 16.74
C GLY A 132 8.06 -15.68 17.42
N ARG A 133 7.46 -14.76 16.64
CA ARG A 133 6.73 -13.63 17.22
C ARG A 133 5.32 -14.05 17.60
N GLU A 134 5.01 -14.02 18.88
CA GLU A 134 3.64 -14.19 19.39
C GLU A 134 2.75 -13.04 18.90
N GLY A 135 1.46 -13.32 18.69
CA GLY A 135 0.52 -12.32 18.19
C GLY A 135 0.85 -11.79 16.79
N HIS A 136 1.59 -12.58 16.00
CA HIS A 136 2.12 -12.21 14.68
C HIS A 136 1.08 -11.59 13.74
N LEU A 137 -0.18 -12.07 13.77
CA LEU A 137 -1.24 -11.53 12.94
C LEU A 137 -1.65 -10.11 13.38
N ALA A 138 -1.86 -9.90 14.69
CA ALA A 138 -2.22 -8.58 15.22
C ALA A 138 -1.09 -7.58 15.02
N LEU A 139 0.17 -8.01 15.20
CA LEU A 139 1.34 -7.18 14.94
C LEU A 139 1.47 -6.81 13.46
N ALA A 140 1.19 -7.73 12.54
CA ALA A 140 1.17 -7.46 11.11
C ALA A 140 0.06 -6.47 10.72
N GLN A 141 -1.14 -6.63 11.28
CA GLN A 141 -2.25 -5.70 11.08
C GLN A 141 -1.91 -4.29 11.59
N LEU A 142 -1.31 -4.20 12.79
CA LEU A 142 -0.85 -2.95 13.37
C LEU A 142 0.20 -2.29 12.46
N ALA A 143 1.18 -3.05 11.98
CA ALA A 143 2.25 -2.52 11.13
C ALA A 143 1.68 -1.95 9.81
N VAL A 144 0.83 -2.70 9.10
CA VAL A 144 0.20 -2.23 7.86
C VAL A 144 -0.65 -0.98 8.11
N ALA A 145 -1.53 -1.00 9.11
CA ALA A 145 -2.41 0.14 9.42
C ALA A 145 -1.61 1.39 9.83
N SER A 146 -0.53 1.21 10.61
CA SER A 146 0.32 2.34 11.04
C SER A 146 1.11 2.95 9.89
N LEU A 147 1.68 2.13 8.98
CA LEU A 147 2.43 2.63 7.82
C LEU A 147 1.52 3.35 6.84
N GLU A 148 0.34 2.81 6.53
CA GLU A 148 -0.63 3.49 5.66
C GLU A 148 -1.13 4.79 6.29
N GLY A 149 -1.43 4.79 7.59
CA GLY A 149 -1.80 5.99 8.33
C GLY A 149 -0.67 7.02 8.37
N ALA A 150 0.57 6.59 8.60
CA ALA A 150 1.74 7.47 8.64
C ALA A 150 2.01 8.17 7.30
N ILE A 151 1.85 7.48 6.16
CA ILE A 151 1.96 8.08 4.83
C ILE A 151 0.90 9.17 4.63
N ILE A 152 -0.35 8.89 5.00
CA ILE A 152 -1.45 9.85 4.86
C ILE A 152 -1.17 11.10 5.72
N VAL A 153 -0.79 10.92 6.98
CA VAL A 153 -0.52 12.03 7.90
C VAL A 153 0.73 12.81 7.48
N ALA A 154 1.81 12.14 7.08
CA ALA A 154 3.03 12.77 6.59
C ALA A 154 2.78 13.61 5.33
N SER A 155 1.97 13.10 4.40
CA SER A 155 1.57 13.82 3.19
C SER A 155 0.72 15.05 3.52
N ALA A 156 -0.30 14.90 4.36
CA ALA A 156 -1.20 15.98 4.73
C ALA A 156 -0.49 17.10 5.53
N SER A 157 0.49 16.73 6.38
CA SER A 157 1.27 17.65 7.20
C SER A 157 2.49 18.21 6.49
N GLN A 158 2.85 17.69 5.31
CA GLN A 158 4.10 17.96 4.62
C GLN A 158 5.35 17.70 5.49
N ASP A 159 5.23 16.73 6.39
CA ASP A 159 6.27 16.36 7.37
C ASP A 159 6.59 14.87 7.28
N ARG A 160 7.69 14.55 6.61
CA ARG A 160 8.18 13.18 6.44
C ARG A 160 8.72 12.54 7.73
N SER A 161 9.03 13.35 8.76
CA SER A 161 9.52 12.82 10.04
C SER A 161 8.49 11.93 10.74
N ILE A 162 7.20 12.13 10.43
CA ILE A 162 6.09 11.31 10.94
C ILE A 162 6.24 9.85 10.50
N LEU A 163 6.50 9.59 9.22
CA LEU A 163 6.72 8.22 8.72
C LEU A 163 7.98 7.62 9.37
N THR A 164 9.06 8.39 9.46
CA THR A 164 10.30 7.94 10.12
C THR A 164 10.05 7.56 11.58
N GLY A 165 9.34 8.39 12.33
CA GLY A 165 9.03 8.12 13.75
C GLY A 165 8.18 6.86 13.93
N VAL A 166 7.12 6.72 13.11
CA VAL A 166 6.26 5.52 13.13
C VAL A 166 7.05 4.26 12.77
N THR A 167 7.91 4.34 11.75
CA THR A 167 8.76 3.23 11.33
C THR A 167 9.71 2.77 12.44
N GLN A 168 10.37 3.73 13.11
CA GLN A 168 11.29 3.42 14.21
C GLN A 168 10.56 2.73 15.38
N GLU A 169 9.36 3.18 15.70
CA GLU A 169 8.57 2.58 16.77
C GLU A 169 8.03 1.20 16.39
N LEU A 170 7.56 1.02 15.17
CA LEU A 170 7.18 -0.30 14.66
C LEU A 170 8.37 -1.27 14.68
N ARG A 171 9.55 -0.81 14.24
CA ARG A 171 10.77 -1.61 14.27
C ARG A 171 11.10 -2.06 15.70
N ARG A 172 11.00 -1.14 16.66
CA ARG A 172 11.19 -1.45 18.09
C ARG A 172 10.20 -2.53 18.56
N LEU A 173 8.93 -2.39 18.22
CA LEU A 173 7.89 -3.37 18.58
C LEU A 173 8.13 -4.72 17.92
N VAL A 174 8.47 -4.73 16.63
CA VAL A 174 8.73 -5.95 15.86
C VAL A 174 9.96 -6.70 16.41
N LEU A 175 10.98 -6.01 16.85
CA LEU A 175 12.22 -6.62 17.34
C LEU A 175 12.22 -6.89 18.86
N SER A 176 11.34 -6.24 19.65
CA SER A 176 11.26 -6.49 21.08
C SER A 176 10.80 -7.94 21.32
N ARG A 177 11.59 -8.72 22.06
CA ARG A 177 11.11 -10.02 22.57
C ARG A 177 9.99 -9.74 23.55
N THR A 178 8.77 -10.20 23.28
CA THR A 178 7.75 -10.28 24.31
C THR A 178 8.27 -11.26 25.36
N ASN A 179 8.66 -10.74 26.52
CA ASN A 179 8.88 -11.58 27.68
C ASN A 179 7.52 -12.26 27.96
N PRO A 180 7.41 -13.60 28.01
CA PRO A 180 6.17 -14.23 28.40
C PRO A 180 5.81 -13.65 29.77
N HIS A 181 4.64 -13.10 29.87
CA HIS A 181 4.06 -12.52 31.07
C HIS A 181 4.32 -13.47 32.24
N LYS A 182 5.19 -13.10 33.17
CA LYS A 182 5.15 -13.68 34.51
C LYS A 182 3.75 -13.35 35.02
N PRO A 183 2.89 -14.34 35.31
CA PRO A 183 1.65 -14.04 36.01
C PRO A 183 2.05 -13.40 37.33
N GLY A 184 1.61 -12.16 37.50
CA GLY A 184 1.87 -11.40 38.71
C GLY A 184 1.39 -12.20 39.90
N ALA A 185 2.28 -12.43 40.84
CA ALA A 185 1.92 -12.82 42.18
C ALA A 185 1.10 -11.67 42.77
N PHE A 186 -0.18 -11.92 42.97
CA PHE A 186 -1.02 -11.21 43.92
C PHE A 186 -1.16 -12.09 45.15
#